data_c32507e9894be4bc22cab286a9ee1fc9
#
_entry.id   c32507e9894be4bc22cab286a9ee1fc9
#
_cell.length_a   1.000
_cell.length_b   1.000
_cell.length_c   1.000
_cell.angle_alpha   90.00
_cell.angle_beta   90.00
_cell.angle_gamma   90.00
#
_symmetry.space_group_name_H-M   'P 1'
#
loop_
_entity.id
_entity.type
_entity.pdbx_description
1 polymer ?
#
loop_
_entity_poly.entity_id
_entity_poly.type
_entity_poly.pdbx_seq_one_letter_code
_entity_poly.pdbx_strand_id
1 'polypeptide(L)' 'MSNRLVIIPTYNEIENISQIIAAVFELPLDFHVLIVDDGSPDGTATQVKSLQSKYPGKLFIEERTGNA' A
#
# COMPACT_ATOMS: atom_id res chain seq x y z
N MET A 1 20.68 2.48 9.35
CA MET A 1 19.68 3.39 8.79
C MET A 1 19.20 2.87 7.44
N SER A 2 17.91 2.77 7.27
CA SER A 2 17.36 2.20 6.04
C SER A 2 16.53 3.25 5.30
N ASN A 3 16.80 3.39 4.00
CA ASN A 3 16.03 4.27 3.14
C ASN A 3 15.36 3.48 2.02
N ARG A 4 14.97 2.26 2.34
CA ARG A 4 14.34 1.42 1.35
C ARG A 4 12.88 1.81 1.17
N LEU A 5 12.47 1.88 -0.07
CA LEU A 5 11.07 2.15 -0.41
C LEU A 5 10.61 1.09 -1.39
N VAL A 6 9.52 0.42 -1.03
CA VAL A 6 8.89 -0.57 -1.90
C VAL A 6 7.65 0.07 -2.50
N ILE A 7 7.56 0.08 -3.81
CA ILE A 7 6.43 0.67 -4.51
C ILE A 7 5.59 -0.47 -5.09
N ILE A 8 4.31 -0.49 -4.71
CA ILE A 8 3.40 -1.56 -5.12
C ILE A 8 2.24 -0.94 -5.88
N PRO A 9 2.18 -1.17 -7.19
CA PRO A 9 1.03 -0.70 -7.95
C PRO A 9 -0.16 -1.61 -7.69
N THR A 10 -1.36 -1.03 -7.57
CA THR A 10 -2.56 -1.80 -7.30
C THR A 10 -3.71 -1.35 -8.20
N TYR A 11 -4.56 -2.32 -8.52
CA TYR A 11 -5.83 -2.06 -9.16
C TYR A 11 -6.77 -3.22 -8.84
N ASN A 12 -7.89 -2.90 -8.15
CA ASN A 12 -8.90 -3.91 -7.76
C ASN A 12 -8.30 -5.04 -6.92
N GLU A 13 -7.54 -4.66 -5.90
CA GLU A 13 -6.87 -5.64 -5.04
C GLU A 13 -7.48 -5.71 -3.65
N ILE A 14 -8.76 -5.30 -3.49
CA ILE A 14 -9.36 -5.20 -2.15
C ILE A 14 -9.31 -6.53 -1.41
N GLU A 15 -9.41 -7.65 -2.11
CA GLU A 15 -9.43 -8.95 -1.46
C GLU A 15 -8.06 -9.39 -0.99
N ASN A 16 -7.01 -8.85 -1.57
CA ASN A 16 -5.66 -9.33 -1.29
C ASN A 16 -4.76 -8.28 -0.68
N ILE A 17 -5.17 -7.01 -0.71
CA ILE A 17 -4.23 -5.93 -0.38
C ILE A 17 -3.76 -6.01 1.07
N SER A 18 -4.63 -6.40 2.00
CA SER A 18 -4.22 -6.53 3.40
C SER A 18 -3.15 -7.60 3.56
N GLN A 19 -3.31 -8.72 2.87
CA GLN A 19 -2.36 -9.82 2.95
C GLN A 19 -1.04 -9.43 2.29
N ILE A 20 -1.10 -8.72 1.18
CA ILE A 20 0.11 -8.29 0.49
C ILE A 20 0.92 -7.37 1.39
N ILE A 21 0.25 -6.38 2.00
CA ILE A 21 0.93 -5.42 2.87
C ILE A 21 1.50 -6.13 4.10
N ALA A 22 0.72 -7.02 4.72
CA ALA A 22 1.19 -7.73 5.89
C ALA A 22 2.40 -8.60 5.56
N ALA A 23 2.37 -9.27 4.42
CA ALA A 23 3.49 -10.13 4.01
C ALA A 23 4.76 -9.31 3.82
N VAL A 24 4.64 -8.13 3.22
CA VAL A 24 5.80 -7.29 3.00
C VAL A 24 6.38 -6.81 4.33
N PHE A 25 5.52 -6.37 5.26
CA PHE A 25 6.01 -5.87 6.54
C PHE A 25 6.47 -6.96 7.48
N GLU A 26 6.21 -8.23 7.17
CA GLU A 26 6.74 -9.34 7.96
C GLU A 26 8.20 -9.64 7.64
N LEU A 27 8.72 -9.11 6.55
CA LEU A 27 10.11 -9.32 6.22
C LEU A 27 11.00 -8.67 7.27
N PRO A 28 12.13 -9.30 7.61
CA PRO A 28 13.01 -8.77 8.66
C PRO A 28 13.88 -7.62 8.15
N LEU A 29 13.29 -6.71 7.41
CA LEU A 29 13.97 -5.56 6.86
C LEU A 29 13.20 -4.31 7.21
N ASP A 30 13.91 -3.21 7.33
CA ASP A 30 13.30 -1.92 7.65
C ASP A 30 13.11 -1.15 6.35
N PHE A 31 11.84 -0.91 5.97
CA PHE A 31 11.56 -0.17 4.75
C PHE A 31 10.18 0.46 4.85
N HIS A 32 9.91 1.34 3.89
CA HIS A 32 8.61 1.97 3.74
C HIS A 32 7.90 1.38 2.52
N VAL A 33 6.59 1.41 2.54
CA VAL A 33 5.78 0.90 1.42
C VAL A 33 4.92 2.04 0.89
N LEU A 34 4.96 2.23 -0.41
CA LEU A 34 4.07 3.17 -1.10
C LEU A 34 3.17 2.38 -2.03
N ILE A 35 1.88 2.44 -1.74
CA ILE A 35 0.87 1.86 -2.63
C ILE A 35 0.50 2.91 -3.64
N VAL A 36 0.59 2.58 -4.91
CA VAL A 36 0.15 3.48 -5.98
C VAL A 36 -1.11 2.87 -6.56
N ASP A 37 -2.26 3.40 -6.16
CA ASP A 37 -3.54 2.87 -6.59
C ASP A 37 -4.02 3.60 -7.83
N ASP A 38 -4.35 2.85 -8.84
CA ASP A 38 -4.66 3.37 -10.16
C ASP A 38 -6.17 3.52 -10.36
N GLY A 39 -6.85 4.03 -9.33
CA GLY A 39 -8.27 4.31 -9.44
C GLY A 39 -9.15 3.10 -9.21
N SER A 40 -8.79 2.22 -8.26
CA SER A 40 -9.58 1.02 -8.00
C SER A 40 -11.00 1.37 -7.58
N PRO A 41 -12.01 0.87 -8.31
CA PRO A 41 -13.40 1.11 -7.92
C PRO A 41 -13.89 0.24 -6.78
N ASP A 42 -13.10 -0.74 -6.36
CA ASP A 42 -13.53 -1.70 -5.33
C ASP A 42 -13.21 -1.27 -3.91
N GLY A 43 -12.62 -0.11 -3.71
CA GLY A 43 -12.29 0.37 -2.37
C GLY A 43 -10.90 0.01 -1.90
N THR A 44 -10.02 -0.44 -2.78
CA THR A 44 -8.66 -0.79 -2.43
C THR A 44 -7.96 0.37 -1.70
N ALA A 45 -8.07 1.59 -2.24
CA ALA A 45 -7.40 2.73 -1.63
C ALA A 45 -7.92 3.00 -0.22
N THR A 46 -9.22 2.87 -0.02
CA THR A 46 -9.81 3.06 1.30
C THR A 46 -9.28 2.03 2.28
N GLN A 47 -9.15 0.78 1.83
CA GLN A 47 -8.61 -0.27 2.67
C GLN A 47 -7.17 0.03 3.06
N VAL A 48 -6.35 0.50 2.12
CA VAL A 48 -4.97 0.86 2.43
C VAL A 48 -4.92 1.99 3.45
N LYS A 49 -5.80 2.99 3.29
CA LYS A 49 -5.83 4.10 4.23
C LYS A 49 -6.17 3.62 5.65
N SER A 50 -7.06 2.65 5.78
CA SER A 50 -7.38 2.11 7.09
C SER A 50 -6.22 1.32 7.67
N LEU A 51 -5.39 0.73 6.82
CA LEU A 51 -4.23 -0.02 7.27
C LEU A 51 -3.07 0.87 7.71
N GLN A 52 -3.09 2.15 7.31
CA GLN A 52 -1.99 3.05 7.67
C GLN A 52 -1.87 3.20 9.19
N SER A 53 -2.97 3.05 9.93
CA SER A 53 -2.91 3.14 11.37
C SER A 53 -2.20 1.95 12.01
N LYS A 54 -2.10 0.83 11.31
CA LYS A 54 -1.35 -0.33 11.78
C LYS A 54 0.15 -0.19 11.51
N TYR A 55 0.51 0.63 10.55
CA TYR A 55 1.91 0.80 10.16
C TYR A 55 2.25 2.29 10.11
N PRO A 56 2.17 2.98 11.26
CA PRO A 56 2.33 4.44 11.27
C PRO A 56 3.71 4.86 10.79
N GLY A 57 3.71 5.80 9.86
CA GLY A 57 4.95 6.32 9.31
C GLY A 57 5.65 5.40 8.33
N LYS A 58 5.05 4.25 8.00
CA LYS A 58 5.70 3.29 7.11
C LYS A 58 4.87 2.94 5.89
N LEU A 59 3.56 3.10 5.95
CA LEU A 59 2.68 2.78 4.85
C LEU A 59 2.11 4.05 4.26
N PHE A 60 2.32 4.25 2.97
CA PHE A 60 1.86 5.42 2.27
C PHE A 60 1.02 5.01 1.07
N ILE A 61 0.17 5.91 0.61
CA ILE A 61 -0.65 5.63 -0.55
C ILE A 61 -0.73 6.87 -1.43
N GLU A 62 -0.64 6.63 -2.72
CA GLU A 62 -0.89 7.65 -3.74
C GLU A 62 -2.02 7.15 -4.62
N GLU A 63 -3.07 7.94 -4.73
CA GLU A 63 -4.21 7.58 -5.58
C GLU A 63 -4.08 8.31 -6.90
N ARG A 64 -4.14 7.56 -7.97
CA ARG A 64 -4.10 8.11 -9.32
C ARG A 64 -5.46 7.95 -9.96
N THR A 65 -5.83 8.90 -10.78
CA THR A 65 -7.15 8.87 -11.37
C THR A 65 -7.23 8.05 -12.65
N GLY A 66 -6.18 7.46 -13.08
CA GLY A 66 -6.23 6.49 -14.15
C GLY A 66 -6.54 7.00 -15.53
N ASN A 67 -7.13 8.17 -15.64
CA ASN A 67 -7.49 8.71 -16.94
C ASN A 67 -6.74 10.00 -17.24
N ALA A 68 -5.61 10.08 -16.67
CA ALA A 68 -4.78 11.27 -16.84
C ALA A 68 -4.46 11.52 -18.30
#